data_91a64c6919a3de401c905d13bdcee8f3
#
_entry.id   91a64c6919a3de401c905d13bdcee8f3
#
_cell.length_a   1.000
_cell.length_b   1.000
_cell.length_c   1.000
_cell.angle_alpha   90.00
_cell.angle_beta   90.00
_cell.angle_gamma   90.00
#
_symmetry.space_group_name_H-M   'P 1'
#
loop_
_entity.id
_entity.type
_entity.pdbx_description
1 polymer ?
#
loop_
_entity_poly.entity_id
_entity_poly.type
_entity_poly.pdbx_seq_one_letter_code
_entity_poly.pdbx_strand_id
1 'polypeptide(L)'
;QESARGITINAASASMVHGVEGTDYLINLIDTPGHVDFGGDVTRAMRAVDGCFILACAVEGPMPQTETVVRQALKEKVKPVLFINKVDRLINELQVTPEDMMERFKGTITKVNRLIKQFAPEEFKKTWQVSVMDGTVAFGSAYHNWGITIPYMKKSGVSMTEIFEYCNNEDQKTLASKAPVHEVLLDMAVTKLPGPVEAQPYRIPNIWTGDLDSTIGKAMIGCDPEAELAMMITKIWMDPHAGEVAVGRIYSGAIAQGESVFAIGASKAERVQQVSMMVGGDRITVPKVVAGNIAAITGIRSAAAGVTLSRDKDFTPFEAIRHYSDPVVTVAVEPKSMKDLPKFIDALRSLAKSDASLKVTTNQETGEALLAGMGELHLEITVYRIEEEQNIKVSVSPPIVVYREGLQGSNRGRPFEGKSPNRH
;
A
#
# COMPACT_ATOMS: atom_id res chain seq x y z
N GLN A 1 -9.83 14.45 -8.13
CA GLN A 1 -10.74 13.27 -8.17
C GLN A 1 -11.02 12.74 -6.78
N GLU A 2 -10.00 12.48 -5.97
CA GLU A 2 -10.14 11.97 -4.60
C GLU A 2 -11.07 12.83 -3.76
N SER A 3 -10.89 14.15 -3.77
CA SER A 3 -11.77 15.09 -3.06
C SER A 3 -13.22 15.08 -3.56
N ALA A 4 -13.43 14.93 -4.87
CA ALA A 4 -14.76 14.92 -5.48
C ALA A 4 -15.53 13.62 -5.19
N ARG A 5 -14.82 12.51 -5.00
CA ARG A 5 -15.41 11.19 -4.76
C ARG A 5 -15.36 10.78 -3.27
N GLY A 6 -14.59 11.49 -2.44
CA GLY A 6 -14.42 11.20 -1.01
C GLY A 6 -13.70 9.89 -0.74
N ILE A 7 -12.85 9.41 -1.66
CA ILE A 7 -12.08 8.17 -1.53
C ILE A 7 -10.63 8.39 -1.92
N THR A 8 -9.72 7.67 -1.27
CA THR A 8 -8.31 7.58 -1.67
C THR A 8 -8.20 6.64 -2.88
N ILE A 9 -7.55 7.10 -3.94
CA ILE A 9 -7.37 6.36 -5.20
C ILE A 9 -5.94 5.84 -5.30
N ASN A 10 -4.95 6.71 -5.00
CA ASN A 10 -3.54 6.38 -5.12
C ASN A 10 -2.89 6.23 -3.75
N ALA A 11 -2.03 5.25 -3.59
CA ALA A 11 -1.15 5.22 -2.42
C ALA A 11 -0.26 6.47 -2.41
N ALA A 12 -0.11 7.10 -1.25
CA ALA A 12 0.75 8.26 -1.04
C ALA A 12 1.81 7.95 0.01
N SER A 13 3.03 8.43 -0.21
CA SER A 13 4.14 8.27 0.74
C SER A 13 4.49 9.62 1.35
N ALA A 14 4.70 9.64 2.66
CA ALA A 14 5.18 10.82 3.39
C ALA A 14 6.19 10.40 4.45
N SER A 15 7.28 11.14 4.54
CA SER A 15 8.29 10.94 5.59
C SER A 15 8.18 12.07 6.61
N MET A 16 8.28 11.73 7.89
CA MET A 16 8.18 12.69 8.98
C MET A 16 9.08 12.28 10.14
N VAL A 17 9.46 13.23 10.96
CA VAL A 17 10.22 12.97 12.19
C VAL A 17 9.29 13.06 13.39
N HIS A 18 9.37 12.08 14.31
CA HIS A 18 8.61 12.06 15.54
C HIS A 18 9.53 11.70 16.72
N GLY A 19 9.47 12.51 17.78
CA GLY A 19 10.27 12.29 18.98
C GLY A 19 9.54 11.45 20.02
N VAL A 20 10.18 10.36 20.48
CA VAL A 20 9.67 9.53 21.57
C VAL A 20 10.78 9.35 22.62
N GLU A 21 10.50 9.68 23.86
CA GLU A 21 11.44 9.55 25.00
C GLU A 21 12.82 10.16 24.76
N GLY A 22 12.84 11.31 24.03
CA GLY A 22 14.07 12.05 23.73
C GLY A 22 14.87 11.51 22.54
N THR A 23 14.35 10.53 21.82
CA THR A 23 14.94 10.02 20.59
C THR A 23 14.05 10.38 19.40
N ASP A 24 14.66 10.90 18.32
CA ASP A 24 13.97 11.21 17.07
C ASP A 24 13.94 9.99 16.16
N TYR A 25 12.75 9.70 15.63
CA TYR A 25 12.50 8.60 14.71
C TYR A 25 12.05 9.14 13.36
N LEU A 26 12.64 8.65 12.29
CA LEU A 26 12.17 8.91 10.93
C LEU A 26 11.11 7.87 10.58
N ILE A 27 9.89 8.32 10.33
CA ILE A 27 8.76 7.48 9.98
C ILE A 27 8.43 7.70 8.51
N ASN A 28 8.46 6.62 7.71
CA ASN A 28 8.00 6.62 6.33
C ASN A 28 6.57 6.04 6.32
N LEU A 29 5.58 6.92 6.22
CA LEU A 29 4.17 6.55 6.17
C LEU A 29 3.74 6.34 4.72
N ILE A 30 3.00 5.27 4.45
CA ILE A 30 2.30 5.04 3.19
C ILE A 30 0.81 4.99 3.48
N ASP A 31 0.05 5.97 2.97
CA ASP A 31 -1.41 5.92 2.92
C ASP A 31 -1.86 5.04 1.76
N THR A 32 -2.85 4.19 1.98
CA THR A 32 -3.33 3.23 0.98
C THR A 32 -4.83 3.37 0.75
N PRO A 33 -5.29 3.17 -0.51
CA PRO A 33 -6.72 3.18 -0.79
C PRO A 33 -7.43 2.02 -0.09
N GLY A 34 -8.69 2.28 0.33
CA GLY A 34 -9.54 1.28 0.97
C GLY A 34 -10.44 0.51 0.00
N HIS A 35 -10.63 1.01 -1.24
CA HIS A 35 -11.53 0.39 -2.21
C HIS A 35 -10.88 -0.81 -2.90
N VAL A 36 -11.66 -1.87 -3.12
CA VAL A 36 -11.17 -3.14 -3.70
C VAL A 36 -10.54 -2.98 -5.09
N ASP A 37 -11.02 -2.02 -5.88
CA ASP A 37 -10.53 -1.74 -7.23
C ASP A 37 -9.06 -1.27 -7.25
N PHE A 38 -8.56 -0.76 -6.12
CA PHE A 38 -7.17 -0.28 -5.95
C PHE A 38 -6.31 -1.21 -5.09
N GLY A 39 -6.72 -2.46 -4.93
CA GLY A 39 -5.98 -3.48 -4.16
C GLY A 39 -4.55 -3.72 -4.66
N GLY A 40 -4.24 -3.39 -5.90
CA GLY A 40 -2.88 -3.42 -6.45
C GLY A 40 -1.92 -2.47 -5.73
N ASP A 41 -2.36 -1.24 -5.43
CA ASP A 41 -1.58 -0.26 -4.67
C ASP A 41 -1.32 -0.73 -3.24
N VAL A 42 -2.32 -1.32 -2.59
CA VAL A 42 -2.20 -1.89 -1.25
C VAL A 42 -1.14 -3.00 -1.22
N THR A 43 -1.17 -3.93 -2.18
CA THR A 43 -0.20 -5.03 -2.26
C THR A 43 1.23 -4.52 -2.43
N ARG A 44 1.42 -3.50 -3.27
CA ARG A 44 2.74 -2.87 -3.46
C ARG A 44 3.22 -2.15 -2.20
N ALA A 45 2.32 -1.42 -1.52
CA ALA A 45 2.64 -0.75 -0.26
C ALA A 45 3.08 -1.75 0.82
N MET A 46 2.41 -2.90 0.95
CA MET A 46 2.78 -3.94 1.92
C MET A 46 4.18 -4.50 1.69
N ARG A 47 4.70 -4.48 0.46
CA ARG A 47 6.08 -4.87 0.17
C ARG A 47 7.08 -3.86 0.74
N ALA A 48 6.74 -2.57 0.82
CA ALA A 48 7.64 -1.51 1.24
C ALA A 48 7.68 -1.25 2.75
N VAL A 49 6.66 -1.67 3.52
CA VAL A 49 6.50 -1.31 4.94
C VAL A 49 6.83 -2.45 5.89
N ASP A 50 7.17 -2.14 7.14
CA ASP A 50 7.52 -3.12 8.18
C ASP A 50 6.35 -3.41 9.13
N GLY A 51 5.44 -2.45 9.27
CA GLY A 51 4.22 -2.57 10.05
C GLY A 51 3.07 -1.84 9.40
N CYS A 52 1.84 -2.10 9.86
CA CYS A 52 0.65 -1.43 9.33
C CYS A 52 -0.39 -1.15 10.42
N PHE A 53 -1.13 -0.06 10.22
CA PHE A 53 -2.36 0.21 10.95
C PHE A 53 -3.53 -0.43 10.21
N ILE A 54 -4.23 -1.33 10.87
CA ILE A 54 -5.53 -1.81 10.41
C ILE A 54 -6.57 -0.80 10.89
N LEU A 55 -7.31 -0.20 9.94
CA LEU A 55 -8.40 0.72 10.26
C LEU A 55 -9.73 -0.04 10.28
N ALA A 56 -10.45 0.03 11.39
CA ALA A 56 -11.78 -0.53 11.53
C ALA A 56 -12.77 0.55 11.94
N CYS A 57 -13.98 0.54 11.36
CA CYS A 57 -15.06 1.42 11.78
C CYS A 57 -15.63 0.96 13.13
N ALA A 58 -15.79 1.88 14.07
CA ALA A 58 -16.37 1.56 15.39
C ALA A 58 -17.82 1.10 15.29
N VAL A 59 -18.56 1.61 14.28
CA VAL A 59 -20.00 1.28 14.06
C VAL A 59 -20.15 -0.08 13.38
N GLU A 60 -19.42 -0.30 12.27
CA GLU A 60 -19.59 -1.46 11.38
C GLU A 60 -18.60 -2.60 11.69
N GLY A 61 -17.51 -2.28 12.36
CA GLY A 61 -16.42 -3.22 12.60
C GLY A 61 -15.54 -3.47 11.36
N PRO A 62 -14.74 -4.54 11.36
CA PRO A 62 -13.97 -4.94 10.19
C PRO A 62 -14.88 -5.37 9.05
N MET A 63 -14.67 -4.78 7.87
CA MET A 63 -15.41 -5.08 6.63
C MET A 63 -14.67 -6.14 5.79
N PRO A 64 -15.29 -6.73 4.75
CA PRO A 64 -14.63 -7.71 3.87
C PRO A 64 -13.32 -7.21 3.25
N GLN A 65 -13.25 -5.92 2.91
CA GLN A 65 -12.02 -5.28 2.42
C GLN A 65 -10.92 -5.32 3.49
N THR A 66 -11.28 -5.08 4.76
CA THR A 66 -10.34 -5.17 5.89
C THR A 66 -9.74 -6.57 6.00
N GLU A 67 -10.53 -7.63 5.83
CA GLU A 67 -10.03 -9.01 5.84
C GLU A 67 -8.99 -9.26 4.75
N THR A 68 -9.27 -8.77 3.54
CA THR A 68 -8.36 -8.91 2.38
C THR A 68 -7.03 -8.21 2.65
N VAL A 69 -7.06 -6.97 3.15
CA VAL A 69 -5.86 -6.18 3.45
C VAL A 69 -5.06 -6.82 4.59
N VAL A 70 -5.71 -7.29 5.66
CA VAL A 70 -5.05 -8.00 6.76
C VAL A 70 -4.35 -9.27 6.26
N ARG A 71 -5.02 -10.06 5.41
CA ARG A 71 -4.41 -11.25 4.81
C ARG A 71 -3.19 -10.92 3.97
N GLN A 72 -3.24 -9.84 3.19
CA GLN A 72 -2.10 -9.36 2.39
C GLN A 72 -0.94 -8.94 3.28
N ALA A 73 -1.19 -8.13 4.31
CA ALA A 73 -0.18 -7.68 5.26
C ALA A 73 0.51 -8.87 5.95
N LEU A 74 -0.26 -9.82 6.47
CA LEU A 74 0.28 -11.00 7.15
C LEU A 74 1.10 -11.91 6.23
N LYS A 75 0.70 -12.05 4.96
CA LYS A 75 1.46 -12.80 3.95
C LYS A 75 2.80 -12.16 3.63
N GLU A 76 2.86 -10.83 3.58
CA GLU A 76 4.10 -10.06 3.40
C GLU A 76 4.89 -9.91 4.71
N LYS A 77 4.47 -10.59 5.79
CA LYS A 77 5.04 -10.52 7.13
C LYS A 77 5.15 -9.07 7.65
N VAL A 78 4.09 -8.29 7.44
CA VAL A 78 3.94 -6.93 7.96
C VAL A 78 3.18 -7.01 9.29
N LYS A 79 3.79 -6.50 10.37
CA LYS A 79 3.18 -6.56 11.72
C LYS A 79 1.99 -5.60 11.82
N PRO A 80 0.79 -6.07 12.23
CA PRO A 80 -0.37 -5.22 12.36
C PRO A 80 -0.51 -4.60 13.74
N VAL A 81 -1.08 -3.38 13.79
CA VAL A 81 -1.73 -2.76 14.94
C VAL A 81 -3.11 -2.27 14.53
N LEU A 82 -4.00 -2.00 15.47
CA LEU A 82 -5.39 -1.69 15.18
C LEU A 82 -5.76 -0.27 15.61
N PHE A 83 -6.39 0.49 14.73
CA PHE A 83 -7.07 1.74 15.06
C PHE A 83 -8.57 1.62 14.78
N ILE A 84 -9.38 1.74 15.84
CA ILE A 84 -10.86 1.75 15.77
C ILE A 84 -11.28 3.21 15.60
N ASN A 85 -11.66 3.57 14.38
CA ASN A 85 -12.01 4.93 13.98
C ASN A 85 -13.51 5.19 14.06
N LYS A 86 -13.93 6.46 14.01
CA LYS A 86 -15.31 6.93 14.03
C LYS A 86 -16.04 6.62 15.35
N VAL A 87 -15.33 6.66 16.48
CA VAL A 87 -15.91 6.46 17.81
C VAL A 87 -16.93 7.54 18.16
N ASP A 88 -16.72 8.77 17.68
CA ASP A 88 -17.68 9.88 17.76
C ASP A 88 -19.07 9.50 17.26
N ARG A 89 -19.19 8.70 16.20
CA ARG A 89 -20.48 8.24 15.68
C ARG A 89 -21.19 7.25 16.59
N LEU A 90 -20.46 6.41 17.34
CA LEU A 90 -21.08 5.54 18.35
C LEU A 90 -21.76 6.37 19.45
N ILE A 91 -21.09 7.45 19.89
CA ILE A 91 -21.55 8.29 20.99
C ILE A 91 -22.66 9.23 20.51
N ASN A 92 -22.43 9.99 19.45
CA ASN A 92 -23.29 11.07 19.00
C ASN A 92 -24.50 10.58 18.17
N GLU A 93 -24.28 9.63 17.22
CA GLU A 93 -25.33 9.17 16.32
C GLU A 93 -26.10 7.97 16.90
N LEU A 94 -25.40 6.98 17.43
CA LEU A 94 -26.01 5.76 17.94
C LEU A 94 -26.33 5.81 19.44
N GLN A 95 -25.82 6.81 20.16
CA GLN A 95 -26.05 7.05 21.60
C GLN A 95 -25.87 5.78 22.44
N VAL A 96 -24.83 5.00 22.13
CA VAL A 96 -24.53 3.75 22.84
C VAL A 96 -24.05 4.02 24.26
N THR A 97 -24.33 3.09 25.17
CA THR A 97 -23.77 3.15 26.54
C THR A 97 -22.25 2.83 26.50
N PRO A 98 -21.49 3.24 27.53
CA PRO A 98 -20.08 2.87 27.66
C PRO A 98 -19.86 1.34 27.61
N GLU A 99 -20.77 0.57 28.21
CA GLU A 99 -20.74 -0.89 28.24
C GLU A 99 -20.91 -1.47 26.83
N ASP A 100 -21.91 -1.00 26.07
CA ASP A 100 -22.17 -1.44 24.71
C ASP A 100 -21.00 -1.08 23.77
N MET A 101 -20.39 0.10 23.97
CA MET A 101 -19.22 0.53 23.22
C MET A 101 -18.04 -0.41 23.48
N MET A 102 -17.77 -0.76 24.73
CA MET A 102 -16.70 -1.69 25.12
C MET A 102 -16.92 -3.08 24.52
N GLU A 103 -18.17 -3.57 24.47
CA GLU A 103 -18.49 -4.85 23.85
C GLU A 103 -18.25 -4.83 22.35
N ARG A 104 -18.62 -3.74 21.66
CA ARG A 104 -18.33 -3.55 20.22
C ARG A 104 -16.82 -3.55 19.94
N PHE A 105 -16.03 -2.85 20.76
CA PHE A 105 -14.57 -2.86 20.63
C PHE A 105 -13.99 -4.24 20.82
N LYS A 106 -14.44 -4.97 21.85
CA LYS A 106 -14.05 -6.36 22.10
C LYS A 106 -14.41 -7.27 20.93
N GLY A 107 -15.58 -7.09 20.33
CA GLY A 107 -16.02 -7.80 19.13
C GLY A 107 -15.10 -7.53 17.93
N THR A 108 -14.76 -6.28 17.69
CA THR A 108 -13.84 -5.86 16.62
C THR A 108 -12.44 -6.45 16.82
N ILE A 109 -11.87 -6.33 18.01
CA ILE A 109 -10.55 -6.89 18.38
C ILE A 109 -10.55 -8.41 18.19
N THR A 110 -11.61 -9.09 18.64
CA THR A 110 -11.74 -10.54 18.50
C THR A 110 -11.76 -10.98 17.03
N LYS A 111 -12.47 -10.24 16.16
CA LYS A 111 -12.50 -10.52 14.71
C LYS A 111 -11.11 -10.35 14.09
N VAL A 112 -10.41 -9.24 14.37
CA VAL A 112 -9.05 -8.99 13.87
C VAL A 112 -8.07 -10.06 14.37
N ASN A 113 -8.12 -10.40 15.65
CA ASN A 113 -7.26 -11.45 16.21
C ASN A 113 -7.54 -12.83 15.63
N ARG A 114 -8.80 -13.12 15.25
CA ARG A 114 -9.14 -14.36 14.52
C ARG A 114 -8.44 -14.38 13.16
N LEU A 115 -8.42 -13.27 12.42
CA LEU A 115 -7.70 -13.17 11.14
C LEU A 115 -6.19 -13.35 11.33
N ILE A 116 -5.61 -12.72 12.36
CA ILE A 116 -4.19 -12.89 12.68
C ILE A 116 -3.87 -14.35 13.00
N LYS A 117 -4.68 -15.01 13.84
CA LYS A 117 -4.51 -16.45 14.15
C LYS A 117 -4.61 -17.34 12.92
N GLN A 118 -5.45 -16.98 11.96
CA GLN A 118 -5.69 -17.76 10.76
C GLN A 118 -4.59 -17.58 9.71
N PHE A 119 -4.11 -16.35 9.49
CA PHE A 119 -3.28 -16.01 8.34
C PHE A 119 -1.84 -15.62 8.67
N ALA A 120 -1.51 -15.27 9.92
CA ALA A 120 -0.14 -14.95 10.29
C ALA A 120 0.74 -16.22 10.20
N PRO A 121 2.05 -16.05 9.89
CA PRO A 121 3.03 -17.13 10.03
C PRO A 121 2.99 -17.72 11.44
N GLU A 122 3.25 -19.02 11.57
CA GLU A 122 3.09 -19.77 12.84
C GLU A 122 3.84 -19.11 14.01
N GLU A 123 5.05 -18.62 13.74
CA GLU A 123 5.92 -17.92 14.68
C GLU A 123 5.31 -16.63 15.24
N PHE A 124 4.40 -15.97 14.47
CA PHE A 124 3.82 -14.68 14.83
C PHE A 124 2.34 -14.74 15.26
N LYS A 125 1.68 -15.88 15.15
CA LYS A 125 0.24 -16.04 15.48
C LYS A 125 -0.13 -15.59 16.89
N LYS A 126 0.77 -15.74 17.85
CA LYS A 126 0.56 -15.34 19.24
C LYS A 126 1.02 -13.91 19.50
N THR A 127 2.21 -13.54 18.99
CA THR A 127 2.89 -12.28 19.31
C THR A 127 2.34 -11.08 18.54
N TRP A 128 1.66 -11.31 17.42
CA TRP A 128 1.06 -10.25 16.61
C TRP A 128 -0.42 -9.99 16.90
N GLN A 129 -1.01 -10.73 17.84
CA GLN A 129 -2.37 -10.42 18.29
C GLN A 129 -2.41 -9.04 18.93
N VAL A 130 -3.47 -8.30 18.58
CA VAL A 130 -3.64 -6.95 19.10
C VAL A 130 -4.42 -6.95 20.42
N SER A 131 -4.03 -6.07 21.33
CA SER A 131 -4.63 -5.95 22.66
C SER A 131 -4.67 -4.49 23.10
N VAL A 132 -5.74 -4.10 23.77
CA VAL A 132 -5.86 -2.78 24.39
C VAL A 132 -4.83 -2.60 25.48
N MET A 133 -4.53 -3.67 26.23
CA MET A 133 -3.67 -3.63 27.42
C MET A 133 -2.19 -3.39 27.10
N ASP A 134 -1.71 -3.91 25.96
CA ASP A 134 -0.33 -3.72 25.52
C ASP A 134 -0.15 -2.47 24.63
N GLY A 135 -1.24 -1.75 24.33
CA GLY A 135 -1.23 -0.54 23.52
C GLY A 135 -1.11 -0.78 22.01
N THR A 136 -1.41 -1.99 21.52
CA THR A 136 -1.48 -2.28 20.08
C THR A 136 -2.87 -2.02 19.48
N VAL A 137 -3.81 -1.53 20.30
CA VAL A 137 -5.12 -1.03 19.89
C VAL A 137 -5.26 0.41 20.32
N ALA A 138 -5.58 1.28 19.35
CA ALA A 138 -6.01 2.65 19.58
C ALA A 138 -7.46 2.82 19.11
N PHE A 139 -8.16 3.78 19.66
CA PHE A 139 -9.50 4.16 19.24
C PHE A 139 -9.68 5.67 19.28
N GLY A 140 -10.55 6.21 18.42
CA GLY A 140 -10.74 7.63 18.32
C GLY A 140 -11.59 8.08 17.13
N SER A 141 -11.44 9.35 16.79
CA SER A 141 -12.05 9.96 15.62
C SER A 141 -11.00 10.74 14.83
N ALA A 142 -10.66 10.22 13.65
CA ALA A 142 -9.76 10.93 12.75
C ALA A 142 -10.38 12.23 12.23
N TYR A 143 -11.72 12.28 12.06
CA TYR A 143 -12.43 13.48 11.64
C TYR A 143 -12.30 14.61 12.67
N HIS A 144 -12.38 14.28 13.95
CA HIS A 144 -12.24 15.23 15.06
C HIS A 144 -10.80 15.31 15.61
N ASN A 145 -9.83 14.67 14.97
CA ASN A 145 -8.40 14.72 15.28
C ASN A 145 -8.00 14.24 16.69
N TRP A 146 -8.74 13.30 17.29
CA TRP A 146 -8.37 12.73 18.58
C TRP A 146 -8.23 11.21 18.53
N GLY A 147 -7.35 10.69 19.38
CA GLY A 147 -7.14 9.26 19.52
C GLY A 147 -6.62 8.91 20.91
N ILE A 148 -6.78 7.65 21.31
CA ILE A 148 -6.37 7.20 22.63
C ILE A 148 -5.87 5.76 22.59
N THR A 149 -4.86 5.47 23.38
CA THR A 149 -4.41 4.12 23.78
C THR A 149 -4.34 4.06 25.29
N ILE A 150 -4.34 2.88 25.88
CA ILE A 150 -4.16 2.74 27.36
C ILE A 150 -2.86 3.39 27.83
N PRO A 151 -1.70 3.18 27.19
CA PRO A 151 -0.48 3.91 27.58
C PRO A 151 -0.64 5.43 27.51
N TYR A 152 -1.28 5.94 26.45
CA TYR A 152 -1.49 7.38 26.30
C TYR A 152 -2.48 7.95 27.32
N MET A 153 -3.54 7.21 27.70
CA MET A 153 -4.44 7.58 28.80
C MET A 153 -3.69 7.81 30.10
N LYS A 154 -2.75 6.92 30.41
CA LYS A 154 -1.91 7.06 31.62
C LYS A 154 -0.99 8.27 31.55
N LYS A 155 -0.49 8.62 30.36
CA LYS A 155 0.40 9.77 30.11
C LYS A 155 -0.36 11.09 30.17
N SER A 156 -1.51 11.17 29.51
CA SER A 156 -2.31 12.41 29.34
C SER A 156 -3.30 12.66 30.46
N GLY A 157 -3.64 11.64 31.26
CA GLY A 157 -4.66 11.72 32.31
C GLY A 157 -6.11 11.71 31.78
N VAL A 158 -6.32 11.59 30.44
CA VAL A 158 -7.67 11.53 29.84
C VAL A 158 -8.33 10.21 30.21
N SER A 159 -9.53 10.27 30.78
CA SER A 159 -10.34 9.10 31.13
C SER A 159 -11.40 8.77 30.09
N MET A 160 -11.93 7.53 30.13
CA MET A 160 -13.06 7.15 29.26
C MET A 160 -14.30 7.99 29.53
N THR A 161 -14.56 8.38 30.77
CA THR A 161 -15.70 9.25 31.14
C THR A 161 -15.57 10.61 30.48
N GLU A 162 -14.38 11.22 30.53
CA GLU A 162 -14.13 12.50 29.87
C GLU A 162 -14.32 12.42 28.34
N ILE A 163 -13.94 11.31 27.70
CA ILE A 163 -14.19 11.12 26.24
C ILE A 163 -15.67 11.19 25.95
N PHE A 164 -16.53 10.51 26.72
CA PHE A 164 -17.97 10.60 26.56
C PHE A 164 -18.51 12.01 26.81
N GLU A 165 -18.03 12.70 27.87
CA GLU A 165 -18.44 14.07 28.18
C GLU A 165 -18.07 15.03 27.06
N TYR A 166 -16.85 14.99 26.52
CA TYR A 166 -16.42 15.84 25.41
C TYR A 166 -17.19 15.54 24.11
N CYS A 167 -17.49 14.29 23.82
CA CYS A 167 -18.29 13.94 22.65
C CYS A 167 -19.74 14.41 22.79
N ASN A 168 -20.38 14.19 23.95
CA ASN A 168 -21.77 14.59 24.20
C ASN A 168 -21.95 16.11 24.25
N ASN A 169 -20.95 16.84 24.71
CA ASN A 169 -20.96 18.30 24.79
C ASN A 169 -20.47 18.99 23.49
N GLU A 170 -20.25 18.21 22.42
CA GLU A 170 -19.71 18.69 21.12
C GLU A 170 -18.34 19.41 21.26
N ASP A 171 -17.60 19.16 22.36
CA ASP A 171 -16.29 19.77 22.64
C ASP A 171 -15.13 18.83 22.32
N GLN A 172 -15.19 18.19 21.16
CA GLN A 172 -14.13 17.30 20.69
C GLN A 172 -12.84 18.04 20.34
N LYS A 173 -12.88 19.37 20.19
CA LYS A 173 -11.67 20.20 19.99
C LYS A 173 -10.76 20.17 21.24
N THR A 174 -11.34 20.26 22.43
CA THR A 174 -10.59 20.14 23.68
C THR A 174 -10.00 18.74 23.82
N LEU A 175 -10.75 17.70 23.48
CA LEU A 175 -10.25 16.32 23.46
C LEU A 175 -9.09 16.17 22.46
N ALA A 176 -9.19 16.73 21.25
CA ALA A 176 -8.12 16.73 20.26
C ALA A 176 -6.85 17.45 20.73
N SER A 177 -6.96 18.49 21.54
CA SER A 177 -5.79 19.17 22.12
C SER A 177 -5.13 18.38 23.25
N LYS A 178 -5.91 17.58 23.99
CA LYS A 178 -5.39 16.70 25.06
C LYS A 178 -4.82 15.37 24.54
N ALA A 179 -5.38 14.85 23.49
CA ALA A 179 -5.03 13.55 22.89
C ALA A 179 -5.08 13.62 21.35
N PRO A 180 -4.17 14.38 20.72
CA PRO A 180 -4.14 14.52 19.27
C PRO A 180 -3.83 13.20 18.59
N VAL A 181 -4.66 12.81 17.60
CA VAL A 181 -4.59 11.50 16.94
C VAL A 181 -3.22 11.21 16.35
N HIS A 182 -2.56 12.24 15.79
CA HIS A 182 -1.25 12.07 15.18
C HIS A 182 -0.18 11.70 16.21
N GLU A 183 -0.15 12.33 17.40
CA GLU A 183 0.79 11.95 18.47
C GLU A 183 0.54 10.51 18.94
N VAL A 184 -0.73 10.16 19.19
CA VAL A 184 -1.10 8.82 19.65
C VAL A 184 -0.69 7.75 18.65
N LEU A 185 -0.96 7.96 17.36
CA LEU A 185 -0.62 6.98 16.33
C LEU A 185 0.88 6.92 16.03
N LEU A 186 1.59 8.05 16.06
CA LEU A 186 3.04 8.05 15.85
C LEU A 186 3.78 7.44 17.06
N ASP A 187 3.37 7.73 18.30
CA ASP A 187 3.87 7.05 19.50
C ASP A 187 3.65 5.52 19.40
N MET A 188 2.46 5.11 18.94
CA MET A 188 2.13 3.70 18.73
C MET A 188 2.98 3.06 17.62
N ALA A 189 3.21 3.77 16.50
CA ALA A 189 4.06 3.29 15.42
C ALA A 189 5.48 3.01 15.93
N VAL A 190 6.08 3.97 16.62
CA VAL A 190 7.46 3.84 17.15
C VAL A 190 7.58 2.74 18.20
N THR A 191 6.59 2.63 19.11
CA THR A 191 6.71 1.71 20.26
C THR A 191 6.19 0.31 20.00
N LYS A 192 5.34 0.09 18.98
CA LYS A 192 4.64 -1.19 18.75
C LYS A 192 4.95 -1.85 17.43
N LEU A 193 5.39 -1.09 16.42
CA LEU A 193 5.79 -1.63 15.14
C LEU A 193 7.31 -1.82 15.09
N PRO A 194 7.81 -2.80 14.32
CA PRO A 194 9.25 -3.03 14.19
C PRO A 194 9.88 -1.97 13.30
N GLY A 195 11.11 -1.62 13.59
CA GLY A 195 11.97 -0.91 12.65
C GLY A 195 12.54 -1.85 11.57
N PRO A 196 13.22 -1.29 10.54
CA PRO A 196 13.80 -2.08 9.44
C PRO A 196 14.76 -3.18 9.92
N VAL A 197 15.62 -2.88 10.87
CA VAL A 197 16.59 -3.83 11.42
C VAL A 197 15.91 -5.02 12.12
N GLU A 198 14.76 -4.80 12.72
CA GLU A 198 13.99 -5.85 13.39
C GLU A 198 13.13 -6.66 12.40
N ALA A 199 12.63 -5.99 11.35
CA ALA A 199 11.71 -6.61 10.39
C ALA A 199 12.43 -7.39 9.27
N GLN A 200 13.55 -6.90 8.77
CA GLN A 200 14.24 -7.49 7.63
C GLN A 200 14.72 -8.94 7.86
N PRO A 201 15.15 -9.36 9.06
CA PRO A 201 15.52 -10.74 9.34
C PRO A 201 14.46 -11.79 8.98
N TYR A 202 13.19 -11.49 9.19
CA TYR A 202 12.10 -12.40 8.85
C TYR A 202 11.38 -12.04 7.53
N ARG A 203 11.54 -10.81 7.03
CA ARG A 203 10.92 -10.37 5.77
C ARG A 203 11.77 -10.73 4.55
N ILE A 204 13.08 -10.54 4.59
CA ILE A 204 13.96 -10.83 3.45
C ILE A 204 13.83 -12.29 2.98
N PRO A 205 13.84 -13.32 3.84
CA PRO A 205 13.61 -14.70 3.42
C PRO A 205 12.24 -14.96 2.77
N ASN A 206 11.27 -14.06 2.99
CA ASN A 206 9.93 -14.17 2.41
C ASN A 206 9.79 -13.52 1.03
N ILE A 207 10.68 -12.58 0.69
CA ILE A 207 10.57 -11.75 -0.53
C ILE A 207 11.77 -11.90 -1.48
N TRP A 208 12.80 -12.63 -1.09
CA TRP A 208 14.00 -12.82 -1.87
C TRP A 208 14.48 -14.28 -1.82
N THR A 209 14.76 -14.85 -2.98
CA THR A 209 15.14 -16.28 -3.15
C THR A 209 16.64 -16.51 -3.30
N GLY A 210 17.44 -15.44 -3.24
CA GLY A 210 18.90 -15.56 -3.30
C GLY A 210 19.48 -16.20 -2.05
N ASP A 211 20.79 -16.40 -2.05
CA ASP A 211 21.52 -17.00 -0.93
C ASP A 211 21.60 -16.03 0.26
N LEU A 212 20.87 -16.35 1.33
CA LEU A 212 20.81 -15.55 2.56
C LEU A 212 22.14 -15.49 3.31
N ASP A 213 23.01 -16.48 3.12
CA ASP A 213 24.35 -16.53 3.73
C ASP A 213 25.40 -15.75 2.94
N SER A 214 25.08 -15.31 1.72
CA SER A 214 25.93 -14.43 0.93
C SER A 214 26.14 -13.07 1.60
N THR A 215 27.15 -12.33 1.16
CA THR A 215 27.44 -10.97 1.66
C THR A 215 26.20 -10.06 1.52
N ILE A 216 25.54 -10.11 0.37
CA ILE A 216 24.37 -9.28 0.12
C ILE A 216 23.13 -9.75 0.90
N GLY A 217 22.95 -11.08 1.06
CA GLY A 217 21.87 -11.64 1.89
C GLY A 217 21.98 -11.16 3.33
N LYS A 218 23.16 -11.26 3.93
CA LYS A 218 23.45 -10.75 5.29
C LYS A 218 23.28 -9.24 5.39
N ALA A 219 23.70 -8.50 4.39
CA ALA A 219 23.56 -7.05 4.34
C ALA A 219 22.07 -6.62 4.32
N MET A 220 21.25 -7.29 3.52
CA MET A 220 19.79 -7.05 3.51
C MET A 220 19.12 -7.44 4.84
N ILE A 221 19.51 -8.57 5.42
CA ILE A 221 18.98 -9.00 6.73
C ILE A 221 19.35 -7.97 7.81
N GLY A 222 20.60 -7.48 7.81
CA GLY A 222 21.09 -6.49 8.76
C GLY A 222 20.69 -5.04 8.46
N CYS A 223 20.02 -4.77 7.34
CA CYS A 223 19.72 -3.40 6.89
C CYS A 223 20.98 -2.53 6.79
N ASP A 224 22.08 -3.07 6.25
CA ASP A 224 23.39 -2.42 6.22
C ASP A 224 23.41 -1.27 5.20
N PRO A 225 23.61 0.00 5.63
CA PRO A 225 23.63 1.15 4.74
C PRO A 225 24.91 1.30 3.90
N GLU A 226 26.00 0.61 4.25
CA GLU A 226 27.29 0.69 3.56
C GLU A 226 27.52 -0.45 2.57
N ALA A 227 26.60 -1.41 2.50
CA ALA A 227 26.68 -2.56 1.62
C ALA A 227 26.26 -2.23 0.18
N GLU A 228 26.20 -3.27 -0.67
CA GLU A 228 25.68 -3.18 -2.04
C GLU A 228 24.21 -2.77 -2.03
N LEU A 229 23.81 -1.98 -3.04
CA LEU A 229 22.44 -1.51 -3.19
C LEU A 229 21.48 -2.65 -3.54
N ALA A 230 20.46 -2.82 -2.73
CA ALA A 230 19.28 -3.61 -3.05
C ALA A 230 18.03 -2.75 -2.78
N MET A 231 17.40 -2.27 -3.86
CA MET A 231 16.20 -1.44 -3.81
C MET A 231 15.09 -2.07 -4.64
N MET A 232 13.86 -2.05 -4.15
CA MET A 232 12.68 -2.49 -4.90
C MET A 232 11.77 -1.31 -5.18
N ILE A 233 11.42 -1.12 -6.46
CA ILE A 233 10.47 -0.09 -6.87
C ILE A 233 9.05 -0.57 -6.57
N THR A 234 8.29 0.22 -5.84
CA THR A 234 6.91 -0.10 -5.45
C THR A 234 5.88 0.75 -6.18
N LYS A 235 6.29 1.94 -6.63
CA LYS A 235 5.40 2.89 -7.32
C LYS A 235 6.15 3.70 -8.36
N ILE A 236 5.45 4.05 -9.44
CA ILE A 236 5.89 5.04 -10.43
C ILE A 236 4.77 6.04 -10.63
N TRP A 237 5.10 7.31 -10.70
CA TRP A 237 4.17 8.34 -11.12
C TRP A 237 4.83 9.32 -12.10
N MET A 238 4.00 10.06 -12.83
CA MET A 238 4.46 11.12 -13.73
C MET A 238 4.42 12.46 -13.00
N ASP A 239 5.59 13.06 -12.83
CA ASP A 239 5.73 14.42 -12.34
C ASP A 239 5.76 15.38 -13.54
N PRO A 240 4.98 16.49 -13.54
CA PRO A 240 4.93 17.41 -14.67
C PRO A 240 6.29 18.05 -15.05
N HIS A 241 7.20 18.15 -14.09
CA HIS A 241 8.51 18.80 -14.26
C HIS A 241 9.67 17.79 -14.33
N ALA A 242 9.61 16.71 -13.57
CA ALA A 242 10.69 15.74 -13.46
C ALA A 242 10.50 14.49 -14.35
N GLY A 243 9.33 14.33 -14.97
CA GLY A 243 8.97 13.14 -15.74
C GLY A 243 8.67 11.93 -14.84
N GLU A 244 9.16 10.75 -15.21
CA GLU A 244 8.93 9.54 -14.42
C GLU A 244 9.71 9.60 -13.10
N VAL A 245 8.98 9.46 -11.99
CA VAL A 245 9.51 9.34 -10.63
C VAL A 245 9.23 7.93 -10.13
N ALA A 246 10.29 7.18 -9.85
CA ALA A 246 10.21 5.85 -9.27
C ALA A 246 10.40 5.92 -7.75
N VAL A 247 9.47 5.34 -6.99
CA VAL A 247 9.54 5.25 -5.53
C VAL A 247 9.75 3.82 -5.12
N GLY A 248 10.65 3.60 -4.17
CA GLY A 248 10.93 2.25 -3.70
C GLY A 248 11.60 2.20 -2.34
N ARG A 249 11.59 0.99 -1.77
CA ARG A 249 12.25 0.66 -0.51
C ARG A 249 13.69 0.21 -0.75
N ILE A 250 14.61 0.77 0.02
CA ILE A 250 16.01 0.32 0.05
C ILE A 250 16.16 -0.69 1.19
N TYR A 251 16.62 -1.91 0.87
CA TYR A 251 16.82 -2.99 1.84
C TYR A 251 18.28 -3.11 2.30
N SER A 252 19.24 -2.76 1.45
CA SER A 252 20.66 -2.63 1.79
C SER A 252 21.32 -1.55 0.96
N GLY A 253 22.46 -1.06 1.42
CA GLY A 253 23.21 -0.01 0.76
C GLY A 253 22.55 1.35 0.81
N ALA A 254 22.87 2.17 -0.14
CA ALA A 254 22.33 3.52 -0.29
C ALA A 254 22.21 3.88 -1.76
N ILE A 255 21.33 4.81 -2.10
CA ILE A 255 21.23 5.39 -3.43
C ILE A 255 21.56 6.88 -3.39
N ALA A 256 22.42 7.35 -4.30
CA ALA A 256 22.86 8.73 -4.37
C ALA A 256 22.68 9.32 -5.78
N GLN A 257 22.60 10.64 -5.85
CA GLN A 257 22.53 11.35 -7.12
C GLN A 257 23.81 11.10 -7.95
N GLY A 258 23.63 10.86 -9.24
CA GLY A 258 24.74 10.65 -10.19
C GLY A 258 25.25 9.22 -10.29
N GLU A 259 24.81 8.32 -9.41
CA GLU A 259 25.17 6.91 -9.48
C GLU A 259 24.56 6.20 -10.69
N SER A 260 25.21 5.13 -11.13
CA SER A 260 24.72 4.23 -12.18
C SER A 260 24.18 2.96 -11.54
N VAL A 261 22.94 2.61 -11.86
CA VAL A 261 22.26 1.40 -11.35
C VAL A 261 21.63 0.61 -12.50
N PHE A 262 21.48 -0.68 -12.30
CA PHE A 262 20.72 -1.55 -13.19
C PHE A 262 19.31 -1.74 -12.65
N ALA A 263 18.30 -1.53 -13.48
CA ALA A 263 17.02 -2.18 -13.30
C ALA A 263 17.21 -3.63 -13.72
N ILE A 264 17.11 -4.56 -12.77
CA ILE A 264 17.48 -5.96 -13.02
C ILE A 264 16.62 -6.54 -14.16
N GLY A 265 17.28 -7.13 -15.14
CA GLY A 265 16.69 -7.54 -16.43
C GLY A 265 16.92 -6.54 -17.58
N ALA A 266 17.34 -5.31 -17.30
CA ALA A 266 17.75 -4.36 -18.33
C ALA A 266 19.18 -4.61 -18.80
N SER A 267 19.45 -4.30 -20.08
CA SER A 267 20.76 -4.55 -20.71
C SER A 267 21.83 -3.51 -20.35
N LYS A 268 21.43 -2.34 -19.84
CA LYS A 268 22.32 -1.21 -19.58
C LYS A 268 22.03 -0.59 -18.21
N ALA A 269 23.09 -0.12 -17.55
CA ALA A 269 22.96 0.74 -16.39
C ALA A 269 22.38 2.11 -16.78
N GLU A 270 21.55 2.66 -15.91
CA GLU A 270 20.96 3.98 -16.06
C GLU A 270 21.43 4.88 -14.91
N ARG A 271 21.57 6.17 -15.18
CA ARG A 271 22.09 7.13 -14.21
C ARG A 271 20.95 7.74 -13.41
N VAL A 272 21.06 7.68 -12.09
CA VAL A 272 20.18 8.36 -11.15
C VAL A 272 20.39 9.89 -11.29
N GLN A 273 19.38 10.59 -11.78
CA GLN A 273 19.45 12.03 -11.98
C GLN A 273 19.20 12.79 -10.68
N GLN A 274 18.21 12.37 -9.92
CA GLN A 274 17.84 13.00 -8.66
C GLN A 274 17.38 11.94 -7.66
N VAL A 275 17.74 12.16 -6.38
CA VAL A 275 17.27 11.38 -5.24
C VAL A 275 16.51 12.31 -4.31
N SER A 276 15.36 11.87 -3.82
CA SER A 276 14.48 12.67 -2.99
C SER A 276 13.78 11.84 -1.92
N MET A 277 13.29 12.49 -0.90
CA MET A 277 12.34 11.96 0.08
C MET A 277 11.01 12.71 -0.05
N MET A 278 9.91 12.02 0.22
CA MET A 278 8.59 12.64 0.28
C MET A 278 8.36 13.19 1.68
N VAL A 279 8.19 14.50 1.81
CA VAL A 279 7.94 15.16 3.10
C VAL A 279 6.60 15.91 3.00
N GLY A 280 5.56 15.38 3.62
CA GLY A 280 4.21 15.86 3.39
C GLY A 280 3.80 15.66 1.92
N GLY A 281 3.35 16.73 1.27
CA GLY A 281 3.03 16.74 -0.16
C GLY A 281 4.20 17.03 -1.08
N ASP A 282 5.37 17.39 -0.52
CA ASP A 282 6.52 17.87 -1.28
C ASP A 282 7.60 16.81 -1.46
N ARG A 283 8.31 16.89 -2.59
CA ARG A 283 9.46 16.06 -2.88
C ARG A 283 10.75 16.84 -2.61
N ILE A 284 11.42 16.51 -1.50
CA ILE A 284 12.65 17.18 -1.08
C ILE A 284 13.86 16.41 -1.62
N THR A 285 14.66 17.07 -2.45
CA THR A 285 15.90 16.51 -2.98
C THR A 285 16.94 16.39 -1.86
N VAL A 286 17.55 15.21 -1.79
CA VAL A 286 18.61 14.87 -0.84
C VAL A 286 19.80 14.26 -1.58
N PRO A 287 21.03 14.36 -1.06
CA PRO A 287 22.20 13.83 -1.75
C PRO A 287 22.20 12.30 -1.80
N LYS A 288 21.67 11.64 -0.77
CA LYS A 288 21.70 10.18 -0.59
C LYS A 288 20.54 9.74 0.31
N VAL A 289 19.97 8.56 0.03
CA VAL A 289 19.03 7.85 0.92
C VAL A 289 19.59 6.46 1.20
N VAL A 290 19.58 6.05 2.47
CA VAL A 290 20.18 4.80 2.95
C VAL A 290 19.14 3.70 3.17
N ALA A 291 19.62 2.45 3.36
CA ALA A 291 18.81 1.27 3.68
C ALA A 291 17.80 1.55 4.82
N GLY A 292 16.67 0.85 4.76
CA GLY A 292 15.55 1.03 5.69
C GLY A 292 14.57 2.12 5.29
N ASN A 293 14.93 3.00 4.35
CA ASN A 293 14.11 4.12 3.93
C ASN A 293 13.44 3.91 2.57
N ILE A 294 12.51 4.82 2.25
CA ILE A 294 11.83 4.92 0.96
C ILE A 294 12.41 6.10 0.22
N ALA A 295 12.94 5.86 -0.98
CA ALA A 295 13.49 6.90 -1.85
C ALA A 295 12.62 7.13 -3.07
N ALA A 296 12.52 8.39 -3.51
CA ALA A 296 11.98 8.77 -4.81
C ALA A 296 13.15 9.16 -5.73
N ILE A 297 13.25 8.52 -6.89
CA ILE A 297 14.36 8.70 -7.82
C ILE A 297 13.87 9.01 -9.23
N THR A 298 14.68 9.77 -9.99
CA THR A 298 14.44 10.06 -11.40
C THR A 298 15.62 9.60 -12.26
N GLY A 299 15.39 9.46 -13.55
CA GLY A 299 16.42 9.08 -14.52
C GLY A 299 16.45 7.60 -14.91
N ILE A 300 15.66 6.75 -14.27
CA ILE A 300 15.62 5.31 -14.53
C ILE A 300 14.40 4.96 -15.40
N ARG A 301 14.58 4.96 -16.71
CA ARG A 301 13.50 4.73 -17.69
C ARG A 301 12.99 3.29 -17.70
N SER A 302 13.85 2.33 -17.37
CA SER A 302 13.50 0.91 -17.27
C SER A 302 12.88 0.54 -15.92
N ALA A 303 12.71 1.50 -14.98
CA ALA A 303 12.00 1.25 -13.74
C ALA A 303 10.52 0.94 -14.01
N ALA A 304 10.00 -0.06 -13.31
CA ALA A 304 8.58 -0.39 -13.22
C ALA A 304 8.26 -0.87 -11.81
N ALA A 305 6.99 -0.85 -11.42
CA ALA A 305 6.58 -1.38 -10.11
C ALA A 305 6.95 -2.88 -10.01
N GLY A 306 7.64 -3.25 -8.92
CA GLY A 306 8.16 -4.60 -8.70
C GLY A 306 9.58 -4.84 -9.21
N VAL A 307 10.18 -3.89 -9.96
CA VAL A 307 11.55 -4.01 -10.45
C VAL A 307 12.56 -3.80 -9.32
N THR A 308 13.59 -4.62 -9.31
CA THR A 308 14.75 -4.50 -8.41
C THR A 308 15.80 -3.60 -9.04
N LEU A 309 16.37 -2.68 -8.25
CA LEU A 309 17.54 -1.89 -8.62
C LEU A 309 18.74 -2.33 -7.81
N SER A 310 19.88 -2.51 -8.47
CA SER A 310 21.19 -2.79 -7.87
C SER A 310 22.30 -2.17 -8.72
N ARG A 311 23.51 -2.03 -8.17
CA ARG A 311 24.71 -1.72 -8.96
C ARG A 311 25.26 -2.94 -9.66
N ASP A 312 24.96 -4.14 -9.13
CA ASP A 312 25.31 -5.41 -9.74
C ASP A 312 24.20 -5.86 -10.71
N LYS A 313 24.55 -6.02 -11.99
CA LYS A 313 23.63 -6.48 -13.04
C LYS A 313 23.15 -7.93 -12.83
N ASP A 314 23.96 -8.75 -12.15
CA ASP A 314 23.71 -10.16 -11.92
C ASP A 314 23.01 -10.41 -10.57
N PHE A 315 22.55 -9.33 -9.90
CA PHE A 315 21.79 -9.40 -8.65
C PHE A 315 20.51 -10.24 -8.82
N THR A 316 20.28 -11.17 -7.89
CA THR A 316 19.03 -11.95 -7.87
C THR A 316 17.86 -11.01 -7.53
N PRO A 317 16.87 -10.83 -8.42
CA PRO A 317 15.77 -9.90 -8.17
C PRO A 317 14.91 -10.35 -6.98
N PHE A 318 14.25 -9.38 -6.37
CA PHE A 318 13.16 -9.69 -5.42
C PHE A 318 12.03 -10.42 -6.14
N GLU A 319 11.29 -11.26 -5.41
CA GLU A 319 10.12 -11.93 -5.95
C GLU A 319 9.09 -10.92 -6.47
N ALA A 320 8.51 -11.24 -7.61
CA ALA A 320 7.46 -10.42 -8.20
C ALA A 320 6.29 -10.22 -7.21
N ILE A 321 5.76 -9.02 -7.18
CA ILE A 321 4.56 -8.70 -6.39
C ILE A 321 3.37 -9.39 -7.05
N ARG A 322 2.80 -10.39 -6.36
CA ARG A 322 1.63 -11.12 -6.86
C ARG A 322 0.36 -10.41 -6.43
N HIS A 323 -0.42 -9.95 -7.39
CA HIS A 323 -1.75 -9.41 -7.11
C HIS A 323 -2.73 -10.52 -6.73
N TYR A 324 -3.66 -10.23 -5.83
CA TYR A 324 -4.60 -11.23 -5.30
C TYR A 324 -5.73 -11.60 -6.24
N SER A 325 -6.00 -10.75 -7.22
CA SER A 325 -7.05 -10.99 -8.21
C SER A 325 -6.59 -10.57 -9.60
N ASP A 326 -7.06 -11.30 -10.61
CA ASP A 326 -6.94 -10.87 -12.00
C ASP A 326 -7.97 -9.77 -12.30
N PRO A 327 -7.73 -8.92 -13.30
CA PRO A 327 -8.73 -8.00 -13.81
C PRO A 327 -10.04 -8.71 -14.17
N VAL A 328 -11.17 -8.12 -13.76
CA VAL A 328 -12.51 -8.74 -13.93
C VAL A 328 -13.41 -7.97 -14.89
N VAL A 329 -13.10 -6.72 -15.17
CA VAL A 329 -13.86 -5.85 -16.08
C VAL A 329 -12.97 -5.40 -17.22
N THR A 330 -13.49 -5.42 -18.45
CA THR A 330 -12.77 -4.97 -19.65
C THR A 330 -13.61 -3.97 -20.42
N VAL A 331 -12.98 -2.90 -20.91
CA VAL A 331 -13.57 -1.93 -21.83
C VAL A 331 -12.66 -1.77 -23.03
N ALA A 332 -13.26 -1.51 -24.20
CA ALA A 332 -12.50 -1.07 -25.36
C ALA A 332 -12.46 0.46 -25.37
N VAL A 333 -11.29 1.02 -25.62
CA VAL A 333 -11.06 2.47 -25.67
C VAL A 333 -10.32 2.82 -26.95
N GLU A 334 -10.79 3.83 -27.63
CA GLU A 334 -10.17 4.33 -28.87
C GLU A 334 -10.10 5.87 -28.85
N PRO A 335 -9.08 6.48 -29.44
CA PRO A 335 -9.01 7.93 -29.55
C PRO A 335 -10.05 8.43 -30.58
N LYS A 336 -10.82 9.48 -30.24
CA LYS A 336 -11.79 10.09 -31.18
C LYS A 336 -11.15 10.68 -32.42
N SER A 337 -9.85 10.95 -32.39
CA SER A 337 -9.07 11.45 -33.50
C SER A 337 -7.86 10.58 -33.76
N MET A 338 -7.69 10.09 -34.96
CA MET A 338 -6.51 9.32 -35.38
C MET A 338 -5.18 10.10 -35.27
N LYS A 339 -5.24 11.42 -35.23
CA LYS A 339 -4.05 12.26 -34.98
C LYS A 339 -3.49 12.06 -33.57
N ASP A 340 -4.34 11.69 -32.61
CA ASP A 340 -3.97 11.48 -31.22
C ASP A 340 -3.48 10.04 -30.95
N LEU A 341 -3.56 9.12 -31.92
CA LEU A 341 -3.20 7.72 -31.77
C LEU A 341 -1.78 7.50 -31.21
N PRO A 342 -0.71 8.16 -31.70
CA PRO A 342 0.62 7.97 -31.13
C PRO A 342 0.68 8.38 -29.65
N LYS A 343 0.11 9.55 -29.32
CA LYS A 343 0.04 10.06 -27.95
C LYS A 343 -0.81 9.15 -27.05
N PHE A 344 -1.90 8.59 -27.57
CA PHE A 344 -2.75 7.63 -26.87
C PHE A 344 -1.99 6.33 -26.53
N ILE A 345 -1.22 5.77 -27.46
CA ILE A 345 -0.41 4.57 -27.23
C ILE A 345 0.63 4.83 -26.15
N ASP A 346 1.30 6.00 -26.16
CA ASP A 346 2.29 6.36 -25.13
C ASP A 346 1.62 6.58 -23.75
N ALA A 347 0.44 7.19 -23.72
CA ALA A 347 -0.37 7.33 -22.51
C ALA A 347 -0.73 5.96 -21.90
N LEU A 348 -1.17 5.01 -22.73
CA LEU A 348 -1.50 3.65 -22.30
C LEU A 348 -0.28 2.90 -21.74
N ARG A 349 0.88 3.05 -22.38
CA ARG A 349 2.13 2.45 -21.87
C ARG A 349 2.53 3.02 -20.51
N SER A 350 2.40 4.34 -20.36
CA SER A 350 2.68 5.02 -19.08
C SER A 350 1.73 4.55 -17.99
N LEU A 351 0.44 4.43 -18.28
CA LEU A 351 -0.57 3.94 -17.33
C LEU A 351 -0.31 2.49 -16.93
N ALA A 352 -0.03 1.59 -17.87
CA ALA A 352 0.31 0.20 -17.59
C ALA A 352 1.61 0.05 -16.78
N LYS A 353 2.56 0.99 -16.92
CA LYS A 353 3.81 1.02 -16.15
C LYS A 353 3.58 1.50 -14.71
N SER A 354 2.68 2.46 -14.52
CA SER A 354 2.34 3.01 -13.21
C SER A 354 1.39 2.13 -12.42
N ASP A 355 0.52 1.38 -13.12
CA ASP A 355 -0.50 0.51 -12.52
C ASP A 355 -0.39 -0.93 -13.03
N ALA A 356 0.24 -1.79 -12.25
CA ALA A 356 0.43 -3.20 -12.59
C ALA A 356 -0.87 -4.04 -12.53
N SER A 357 -1.97 -3.50 -11.97
CA SER A 357 -3.28 -4.15 -11.97
C SER A 357 -4.09 -3.87 -13.25
N LEU A 358 -3.63 -2.90 -14.06
CA LEU A 358 -4.21 -2.58 -15.36
C LEU A 358 -3.55 -3.43 -16.47
N LYS A 359 -4.32 -4.24 -17.17
CA LYS A 359 -3.86 -4.92 -18.38
C LYS A 359 -4.29 -4.16 -19.61
N VAL A 360 -3.32 -3.83 -20.45
CA VAL A 360 -3.55 -3.10 -21.70
C VAL A 360 -3.18 -3.98 -22.88
N THR A 361 -4.11 -4.19 -23.81
CA THR A 361 -3.86 -4.86 -25.09
C THR A 361 -4.26 -3.91 -26.20
N THR A 362 -3.34 -3.58 -27.12
CA THR A 362 -3.57 -2.63 -28.22
C THR A 362 -3.66 -3.36 -29.53
N ASN A 363 -4.69 -3.06 -30.30
CA ASN A 363 -4.75 -3.40 -31.73
C ASN A 363 -4.15 -2.23 -32.53
N GLN A 364 -2.97 -2.46 -33.10
CA GLN A 364 -2.25 -1.42 -33.84
C GLN A 364 -2.91 -1.06 -35.19
N GLU A 365 -3.73 -1.95 -35.74
CA GLU A 365 -4.40 -1.72 -37.02
C GLU A 365 -5.66 -0.85 -36.86
N THR A 366 -6.45 -1.10 -35.80
CA THR A 366 -7.70 -0.37 -35.57
C THR A 366 -7.51 0.84 -34.64
N GLY A 367 -6.41 0.92 -33.91
CA GLY A 367 -6.18 1.91 -32.86
C GLY A 367 -6.98 1.66 -31.58
N GLU A 368 -7.70 0.55 -31.51
CA GLU A 368 -8.49 0.15 -30.36
C GLU A 368 -7.58 -0.45 -29.28
N ALA A 369 -7.80 -0.07 -28.03
CA ALA A 369 -7.14 -0.67 -26.87
C ALA A 369 -8.17 -1.32 -25.95
N LEU A 370 -7.90 -2.56 -25.54
CA LEU A 370 -8.65 -3.24 -24.48
C LEU A 370 -7.98 -2.94 -23.15
N LEU A 371 -8.72 -2.30 -22.25
CA LEU A 371 -8.32 -2.02 -20.88
C LEU A 371 -9.05 -2.97 -19.96
N ALA A 372 -8.31 -3.86 -19.29
CA ALA A 372 -8.86 -4.75 -18.28
C ALA A 372 -8.38 -4.32 -16.89
N GLY A 373 -9.31 -4.07 -15.99
CA GLY A 373 -9.09 -3.56 -14.64
C GLY A 373 -9.83 -4.35 -13.57
N MET A 374 -9.59 -3.98 -12.32
CA MET A 374 -10.11 -4.65 -11.13
C MET A 374 -11.61 -4.43 -10.91
N GLY A 375 -12.16 -3.33 -11.46
CA GLY A 375 -13.57 -2.96 -11.35
C GLY A 375 -13.90 -1.78 -12.27
N GLU A 376 -15.19 -1.41 -12.29
CA GLU A 376 -15.68 -0.30 -13.12
C GLU A 376 -15.06 1.04 -12.72
N LEU A 377 -14.94 1.30 -11.42
CA LEU A 377 -14.34 2.54 -10.91
C LEU A 377 -12.87 2.66 -11.30
N HIS A 378 -12.12 1.56 -11.29
CA HIS A 378 -10.72 1.53 -11.73
C HIS A 378 -10.60 1.97 -13.19
N LEU A 379 -11.44 1.43 -14.08
CA LEU A 379 -11.43 1.77 -15.50
C LEU A 379 -11.94 3.19 -15.78
N GLU A 380 -12.96 3.64 -15.06
CA GLU A 380 -13.45 5.02 -15.12
C GLU A 380 -12.34 6.04 -14.80
N ILE A 381 -11.58 5.78 -13.74
CA ILE A 381 -10.44 6.62 -13.35
C ILE A 381 -9.32 6.55 -14.39
N THR A 382 -9.06 5.38 -14.95
CA THR A 382 -8.06 5.20 -16.00
C THR A 382 -8.44 6.02 -17.25
N VAL A 383 -9.69 5.97 -17.69
CA VAL A 383 -10.23 6.77 -18.81
C VAL A 383 -10.13 8.27 -18.50
N TYR A 384 -10.51 8.68 -17.30
CA TYR A 384 -10.37 10.08 -16.88
C TYR A 384 -8.91 10.57 -16.98
N ARG A 385 -7.93 9.78 -16.55
CA ARG A 385 -6.50 10.13 -16.68
C ARG A 385 -6.09 10.31 -18.13
N ILE A 386 -6.58 9.47 -19.04
CA ILE A 386 -6.33 9.61 -20.48
C ILE A 386 -6.92 10.94 -20.99
N GLU A 387 -8.15 11.26 -20.60
CA GLU A 387 -8.84 12.44 -21.10
C GLU A 387 -8.30 13.75 -20.50
N GLU A 388 -8.15 13.82 -19.18
CA GLU A 388 -7.84 15.06 -18.50
C GLU A 388 -6.32 15.28 -18.28
N GLU A 389 -5.56 14.24 -17.91
CA GLU A 389 -4.12 14.40 -17.67
C GLU A 389 -3.32 14.38 -18.97
N GLN A 390 -3.75 13.57 -19.95
CA GLN A 390 -3.09 13.47 -21.26
C GLN A 390 -3.74 14.33 -22.34
N ASN A 391 -4.90 14.92 -22.06
CA ASN A 391 -5.69 15.74 -23.00
C ASN A 391 -5.96 15.02 -24.32
N ILE A 392 -6.46 13.77 -24.22
CA ILE A 392 -6.83 12.91 -25.35
C ILE A 392 -8.29 12.55 -25.20
N LYS A 393 -9.14 12.96 -26.15
CA LYS A 393 -10.56 12.56 -26.13
C LYS A 393 -10.71 11.15 -26.65
N VAL A 394 -11.40 10.30 -25.88
CA VAL A 394 -11.60 8.88 -26.20
C VAL A 394 -13.08 8.51 -26.33
N SER A 395 -13.33 7.42 -27.03
CA SER A 395 -14.59 6.68 -27.05
C SER A 395 -14.41 5.40 -26.24
N VAL A 396 -15.39 5.07 -25.42
CA VAL A 396 -15.32 3.92 -24.51
C VAL A 396 -16.51 3.01 -24.77
N SER A 397 -16.27 1.71 -24.96
CA SER A 397 -17.34 0.71 -25.07
C SER A 397 -17.99 0.42 -23.71
N PRO A 398 -19.21 -0.16 -23.69
CA PRO A 398 -19.78 -0.71 -22.47
C PRO A 398 -18.85 -1.78 -21.86
N PRO A 399 -18.83 -1.91 -20.52
CA PRO A 399 -17.99 -2.89 -19.85
C PRO A 399 -18.35 -4.33 -20.27
N ILE A 400 -17.31 -5.14 -20.48
CA ILE A 400 -17.42 -6.58 -20.71
C ILE A 400 -16.94 -7.29 -19.45
N VAL A 401 -17.83 -8.02 -18.79
CA VAL A 401 -17.50 -8.83 -17.61
C VAL A 401 -17.08 -10.23 -18.05
N VAL A 402 -15.88 -10.63 -17.69
CA VAL A 402 -15.37 -11.99 -17.96
C VAL A 402 -15.88 -12.92 -16.88
N TYR A 403 -16.86 -13.77 -17.21
CA TYR A 403 -17.32 -14.82 -16.34
C TYR A 403 -16.36 -16.01 -16.37
N ARG A 404 -15.97 -16.52 -15.21
CA ARG A 404 -15.23 -17.78 -15.09
C ARG A 404 -16.16 -18.82 -14.50
N GLU A 405 -16.41 -19.90 -15.22
CA GLU A 405 -17.13 -21.05 -14.72
C GLU A 405 -16.19 -22.00 -13.97
N GLY A 406 -16.57 -22.36 -12.75
CA GLY A 406 -15.89 -23.37 -11.94
C GLY A 406 -16.77 -24.62 -11.83
N LEU A 407 -16.19 -25.78 -12.02
CA LEU A 407 -16.89 -27.05 -11.76
C LEU A 407 -17.04 -27.25 -10.25
N GLN A 408 -18.26 -27.17 -9.72
CA GLN A 408 -18.60 -27.62 -8.37
C GLN A 408 -18.91 -29.11 -8.39
N GLY A 409 -17.96 -29.93 -7.92
CA GLY A 409 -18.16 -31.35 -7.70
C GLY A 409 -16.96 -32.22 -8.13
N SER A 410 -16.62 -33.22 -7.34
CA SER A 410 -15.67 -34.26 -7.72
C SER A 410 -16.36 -35.23 -8.68
N ASN A 411 -16.18 -35.04 -9.97
CA ASN A 411 -16.63 -36.03 -10.92
C ASN A 411 -15.55 -37.09 -11.14
N ARG A 412 -15.72 -38.31 -10.59
CA ARG A 412 -14.92 -39.50 -10.93
C ARG A 412 -15.38 -40.03 -12.29
N GLY A 413 -15.20 -39.20 -13.34
CA GLY A 413 -15.49 -39.56 -14.71
C GLY A 413 -14.21 -39.68 -15.52
N ARG A 414 -14.21 -40.59 -16.51
CA ARG A 414 -13.09 -40.81 -17.45
C ARG A 414 -12.65 -39.52 -18.12
N PRO A 415 -11.35 -39.34 -18.47
CA PRO A 415 -10.90 -38.17 -19.18
C PRO A 415 -11.66 -38.01 -20.48
N PHE A 416 -12.21 -36.80 -20.71
CA PHE A 416 -12.91 -36.46 -21.93
C PHE A 416 -11.88 -36.17 -23.01
N GLU A 417 -11.74 -37.03 -23.99
CA GLU A 417 -11.02 -36.74 -25.22
C GLU A 417 -11.91 -35.88 -26.15
N GLY A 418 -11.94 -34.58 -25.88
CA GLY A 418 -12.63 -33.61 -26.72
C GLY A 418 -11.65 -32.98 -27.69
N LYS A 419 -11.84 -33.22 -28.98
CA LYS A 419 -11.18 -32.42 -30.03
C LYS A 419 -11.67 -30.97 -29.90
N SER A 420 -10.74 -30.04 -29.70
CA SER A 420 -11.03 -28.60 -29.70
C SER A 420 -11.55 -28.21 -31.12
N PRO A 421 -12.76 -27.62 -31.22
CA PRO A 421 -13.26 -27.17 -32.50
C PRO A 421 -12.93 -25.70 -32.74
N ASN A 422 -11.68 -25.29 -32.77
CA ASN A 422 -11.33 -23.97 -33.33
C ASN A 422 -9.82 -23.88 -33.58
N ARG A 423 -9.44 -24.37 -34.73
CA ARG A 423 -8.30 -23.85 -35.50
C ARG A 423 -8.88 -23.38 -36.81
N HIS A 424 -9.07 -22.11 -36.94
CA HIS A 424 -8.98 -21.35 -38.21
C HIS A 424 -8.41 -20.00 -37.87
#